data_8d988d2969436f2bfdf70a507364f219
#
_entry.id   8d988d2969436f2bfdf70a507364f219
#
_cell.length_a   1.000
_cell.length_b   1.000
_cell.length_c   1.000
_cell.angle_alpha   90.00
_cell.angle_beta   90.00
_cell.angle_gamma   90.00
#
_symmetry.space_group_name_H-M   'P 1'
#
loop_
_entity.id
_entity.type
_entity.pdbx_description
1 polymer ?
#
loop_
_entity_poly.entity_id
_entity_poly.type
_entity_poly.pdbx_seq_one_letter_code
_entity_poly.pdbx_strand_id
1 'polypeptide(L)'
;MKEDKNVQQINIELNQEISEWEYANFVVVTHSPAEFVMDFTKILPGVTKARVHSRVIMAPQHAKAFLAALGDNIKRFEKSNGEIAAPENDGFGDYPLNPPDGSLPN
;
A
#
# COMPACT_ATOMS: atom_id res chain seq x y z
N MET A 1 -17.13 14.70 29.89
CA MET A 1 -16.63 13.99 29.56
C MET A 1 -15.41 13.97 29.77
N LYS A 2 -14.96 13.48 29.76
CA LYS A 2 -13.89 13.42 30.05
C LYS A 2 -13.03 13.45 29.16
N GLU A 3 -12.34 14.16 28.97
CA GLU A 3 -11.58 14.11 28.06
C GLU A 3 -10.55 13.21 28.32
N ASP A 4 -10.02 12.71 27.47
CA ASP A 4 -9.10 11.81 27.62
C ASP A 4 -7.82 12.42 27.84
N LYS A 5 -7.35 12.43 28.97
CA LYS A 5 -6.15 13.12 29.21
C LYS A 5 -4.98 12.47 28.66
N ASN A 6 -5.08 11.22 28.23
CA ASN A 6 -3.94 10.52 27.69
C ASN A 6 -3.84 10.58 26.21
N VAL A 7 -4.75 11.24 25.59
CA VAL A 7 -4.69 11.33 24.15
C VAL A 7 -3.65 12.33 23.76
N GLN A 8 -2.71 11.94 22.95
CA GLN A 8 -1.73 12.84 22.43
C GLN A 8 -2.10 13.24 21.05
N GLN A 9 -1.92 14.51 20.77
CA GLN A 9 -2.20 15.01 19.47
C GLN A 9 -0.96 14.83 18.63
N ILE A 10 -1.06 14.11 17.54
CA ILE A 10 0.06 13.85 16.66
C ILE A 10 -0.11 14.68 15.43
N ASN A 11 0.90 15.49 15.15
CA ASN A 11 0.89 16.31 13.95
C ASN A 11 1.65 15.60 12.87
N ILE A 12 1.02 15.40 11.74
CA ILE A 12 1.63 14.68 10.65
C ILE A 12 2.17 15.70 9.66
N GLU A 13 3.45 15.59 9.37
CA GLU A 13 4.13 16.56 8.52
C GLU A 13 4.61 15.93 7.25
N LEU A 14 4.62 16.69 6.19
CA LEU A 14 5.13 16.24 4.91
C LEU A 14 6.35 17.07 4.59
N ASN A 15 7.52 16.43 4.64
CA ASN A 15 8.75 17.13 4.34
C ASN A 15 8.82 17.49 2.88
N GLN A 16 9.60 18.50 2.57
CA GLN A 16 9.67 18.98 1.23
C GLN A 16 10.18 17.92 0.26
N GLU A 17 11.14 17.13 0.69
CA GLU A 17 11.65 16.08 -0.18
C GLU A 17 10.60 15.05 -0.48
N ILE A 18 9.71 14.78 0.45
CA ILE A 18 8.71 13.75 0.26
C ILE A 18 7.50 14.31 -0.44
N SER A 19 7.36 15.62 -0.46
CA SER A 19 6.23 16.19 -1.17
C SER A 19 6.37 16.01 -2.68
N GLU A 20 7.53 15.58 -3.16
CA GLU A 20 7.60 15.16 -4.54
C GLU A 20 7.04 13.77 -4.58
N TRP A 21 5.94 13.61 -5.19
CA TRP A 21 5.15 12.40 -5.10
C TRP A 21 5.75 11.29 -5.92
N GLU A 22 5.47 10.08 -5.49
CA GLU A 22 5.83 8.93 -6.27
C GLU A 22 4.57 8.26 -6.71
N TYR A 23 4.49 7.91 -7.96
CA TYR A 23 3.33 7.23 -8.49
C TYR A 23 3.60 5.73 -8.49
N ALA A 24 2.68 4.96 -7.94
CA ALA A 24 2.80 3.51 -7.95
C ALA A 24 1.52 2.94 -8.51
N ASN A 25 1.64 1.97 -9.38
CA ASN A 25 0.47 1.29 -9.90
C ASN A 25 0.53 -0.20 -9.65
N PHE A 26 1.49 -0.67 -8.87
CA PHE A 26 1.63 -2.09 -8.59
C PHE A 26 2.33 -2.25 -7.26
N VAL A 27 1.79 -3.07 -6.38
CA VAL A 27 2.38 -3.28 -5.08
C VAL A 27 2.53 -4.77 -4.87
N VAL A 28 3.74 -5.22 -4.56
CA VAL A 28 3.97 -6.60 -4.23
C VAL A 28 3.96 -6.72 -2.72
N VAL A 29 3.13 -7.59 -2.19
CA VAL A 29 3.00 -7.75 -0.76
C VAL A 29 3.47 -9.14 -0.38
N THR A 30 4.43 -9.20 0.51
CA THR A 30 4.91 -10.47 1.04
C THR A 30 4.94 -10.37 2.55
N HIS A 31 5.15 -11.48 3.22
CA HIS A 31 5.15 -11.45 4.67
C HIS A 31 5.99 -12.58 5.25
N SER A 32 6.39 -12.38 6.47
CA SER A 32 6.97 -13.41 7.32
C SER A 32 6.12 -13.44 8.58
N PRO A 33 6.38 -14.34 9.50
CA PRO A 33 5.62 -14.30 10.76
C PRO A 33 5.77 -13.01 11.53
N ALA A 34 6.82 -12.24 11.26
CA ALA A 34 7.08 -11.03 12.02
C ALA A 34 6.61 -9.77 11.34
N GLU A 35 6.49 -9.74 10.03
CA GLU A 35 6.24 -8.47 9.38
C GLU A 35 5.67 -8.62 7.99
N PHE A 36 5.07 -7.56 7.50
CA PHE A 36 4.59 -7.47 6.13
C PHE A 36 5.49 -6.50 5.38
N VAL A 37 5.79 -6.84 4.13
CA VAL A 37 6.62 -6.01 3.28
C VAL A 37 5.81 -5.60 2.07
N MET A 38 5.74 -4.32 1.82
CA MET A 38 5.03 -3.80 0.65
C MET A 38 6.02 -3.08 -0.23
N ASP A 39 6.16 -3.58 -1.45
CA ASP A 39 7.09 -3.00 -2.41
C ASP A 39 6.30 -2.28 -3.47
N PHE A 40 6.46 -0.98 -3.53
CA PHE A 40 5.70 -0.15 -4.45
C PHE A 40 6.49 0.06 -5.72
N THR A 41 5.84 -0.19 -6.83
CA THR A 41 6.53 -0.05 -8.10
C THR A 41 5.62 0.59 -9.11
N LYS A 42 6.19 0.93 -10.23
CA LYS A 42 5.44 1.45 -11.36
C LYS A 42 5.76 0.57 -12.55
N ILE A 43 4.73 -0.03 -13.12
CA ILE A 43 4.87 -0.86 -14.29
C ILE A 43 4.51 -0.05 -15.50
N LEU A 44 5.40 -0.02 -16.49
CA LEU A 44 5.19 0.74 -17.70
C LEU A 44 4.99 -0.22 -18.85
N PRO A 45 4.17 0.15 -19.82
CA PRO A 45 3.93 -0.73 -20.98
C PRO A 45 5.23 -0.98 -21.72
N GLY A 46 5.41 -2.21 -22.15
CA GLY A 46 6.57 -2.57 -22.93
C GLY A 46 7.84 -2.76 -22.15
N VAL A 47 7.80 -2.57 -20.84
CA VAL A 47 8.98 -2.73 -20.02
C VAL A 47 8.83 -4.04 -19.28
N THR A 48 9.83 -4.90 -19.38
CA THR A 48 9.74 -6.20 -18.75
C THR A 48 10.29 -6.21 -17.35
N LYS A 49 10.85 -5.12 -16.88
CA LYS A 49 11.42 -5.06 -15.57
C LYS A 49 10.85 -3.88 -14.82
N ALA A 50 10.24 -4.12 -13.70
CA ALA A 50 9.73 -3.05 -12.87
C ALA A 50 10.62 -2.89 -11.66
N ARG A 51 10.91 -1.65 -11.31
CA ARG A 51 11.81 -1.40 -10.23
C ARG A 51 11.03 -0.98 -9.00
N VAL A 52 11.38 -1.54 -7.86
CA VAL A 52 10.79 -1.11 -6.62
C VAL A 52 11.39 0.24 -6.26
N HIS A 53 10.53 1.23 -6.09
CA HIS A 53 11.04 2.54 -5.70
C HIS A 53 10.75 2.84 -4.24
N SER A 54 9.99 2.02 -3.56
CA SER A 54 9.74 2.25 -2.15
C SER A 54 9.37 0.93 -1.50
N ARG A 55 10.05 0.58 -0.43
CA ARG A 55 9.73 -0.62 0.33
C ARG A 55 9.30 -0.19 1.73
N VAL A 56 8.14 -0.63 2.14
CA VAL A 56 7.62 -0.30 3.46
C VAL A 56 7.39 -1.59 4.21
N ILE A 57 7.88 -1.63 5.43
CA ILE A 57 7.76 -2.80 6.26
C ILE A 57 6.95 -2.42 7.49
N MET A 58 5.98 -3.23 7.85
CA MET A 58 5.20 -2.93 9.03
C MET A 58 4.84 -4.21 9.77
N ALA A 59 4.59 -4.06 11.05
CA ALA A 59 4.15 -5.19 11.87
C ALA A 59 2.78 -5.65 11.42
N PRO A 60 2.44 -6.90 11.69
CA PRO A 60 1.15 -7.42 11.22
C PRO A 60 -0.06 -6.61 11.67
N GLN A 61 -0.07 -6.14 12.93
CA GLN A 61 -1.22 -5.39 13.39
C GLN A 61 -1.32 -4.04 12.67
N HIS A 62 -0.20 -3.47 12.28
CA HIS A 62 -0.25 -2.20 11.55
C HIS A 62 -0.66 -2.42 10.11
N ALA A 63 -0.29 -3.56 9.53
CA ALA A 63 -0.74 -3.89 8.20
C ALA A 63 -2.26 -4.06 8.18
N LYS A 64 -2.80 -4.65 9.24
CA LYS A 64 -4.24 -4.84 9.32
C LYS A 64 -4.95 -3.50 9.48
N ALA A 65 -4.37 -2.60 10.27
CA ALA A 65 -4.94 -1.27 10.42
C ALA A 65 -4.88 -0.49 9.11
N PHE A 66 -3.79 -0.65 8.38
CA PHE A 66 -3.66 0.00 7.09
C PHE A 66 -4.72 -0.51 6.12
N LEU A 67 -4.96 -1.80 6.11
CA LEU A 67 -6.00 -2.36 5.24
C LEU A 67 -7.35 -1.75 5.57
N ALA A 68 -7.67 -1.63 6.85
CA ALA A 68 -8.95 -1.07 7.25
C ALA A 68 -9.06 0.40 6.86
N ALA A 69 -7.99 1.16 7.03
CA ALA A 69 -8.03 2.57 6.69
C ALA A 69 -8.18 2.77 5.19
N LEU A 70 -7.45 1.98 4.41
CA LEU A 70 -7.56 2.08 2.96
C LEU A 70 -8.96 1.68 2.51
N GLY A 71 -9.50 0.62 3.09
CA GLY A 71 -10.84 0.17 2.74
C GLY A 71 -11.89 1.22 3.04
N ASP A 72 -11.76 1.90 4.19
CA ASP A 72 -12.67 2.98 4.50
C ASP A 72 -12.60 4.09 3.50
N ASN A 73 -11.42 4.46 3.08
CA ASN A 73 -11.29 5.53 2.10
C ASN A 73 -11.83 5.13 0.75
N ILE A 74 -11.65 3.88 0.36
CA ILE A 74 -12.21 3.39 -0.89
C ILE A 74 -13.73 3.46 -0.84
N LYS A 75 -14.32 3.10 0.30
CA LYS A 75 -15.77 3.17 0.42
C LYS A 75 -16.28 4.61 0.30
N ARG A 76 -15.57 5.53 0.91
CA ARG A 76 -15.97 6.93 0.81
C ARG A 76 -15.82 7.45 -0.61
N PHE A 77 -14.76 7.04 -1.29
CA PHE A 77 -14.58 7.43 -2.67
C PHE A 77 -15.73 6.91 -3.52
N GLU A 78 -16.09 5.65 -3.33
CA GLU A 78 -17.14 5.06 -4.15
C GLU A 78 -18.50 5.68 -3.89
N LYS A 79 -18.71 6.13 -2.66
CA LYS A 79 -19.97 6.76 -2.36
C LYS A 79 -20.12 8.08 -3.09
N SER A 80 -19.04 8.80 -3.27
CA SER A 80 -19.08 10.09 -3.94
C SER A 80 -18.87 10.02 -5.42
N ASN A 81 -18.14 9.04 -5.90
CA ASN A 81 -17.70 9.02 -7.29
C ASN A 81 -18.12 7.78 -8.06
N GLY A 82 -18.81 6.86 -7.43
CA GLY A 82 -19.20 5.64 -8.12
C GLY A 82 -18.22 4.51 -7.86
N GLU A 83 -18.66 3.34 -8.16
CA GLU A 83 -17.91 2.17 -7.83
C GLU A 83 -16.67 2.05 -8.67
N ILE A 84 -15.55 1.69 -8.06
CA ILE A 84 -14.32 1.46 -8.79
C ILE A 84 -14.45 0.10 -9.46
N ALA A 85 -14.17 0.05 -10.75
CA ALA A 85 -14.24 -1.20 -11.47
C ALA A 85 -13.13 -2.12 -10.99
N ALA A 86 -13.49 -3.31 -10.60
CA ALA A 86 -12.48 -4.24 -10.17
C ALA A 86 -11.70 -4.71 -11.37
N PRO A 87 -10.43 -4.88 -11.26
CA PRO A 87 -9.64 -5.37 -12.37
C PRO A 87 -9.93 -6.83 -12.51
N GLU A 88 -10.65 -7.25 -13.53
CA GLU A 88 -10.98 -8.53 -13.60
C GLU A 88 -9.88 -9.27 -14.09
N ASN A 89 -9.51 -10.20 -13.81
CA ASN A 89 -8.49 -10.96 -14.21
C ASN A 89 -7.24 -10.34 -14.35
N ASP A 90 -7.17 -9.17 -14.30
CA ASP A 90 -6.03 -8.58 -14.59
C ASP A 90 -5.44 -8.00 -13.51
N GLY A 91 -5.89 -8.00 -12.52
CA GLY A 91 -5.28 -7.40 -11.54
C GLY A 91 -3.90 -7.79 -11.46
N PHE A 92 -3.32 -7.66 -10.33
CA PHE A 92 -1.94 -7.97 -10.17
C PHE A 92 -1.71 -9.45 -10.17
N GLY A 93 -2.73 -10.22 -10.06
CA GLY A 93 -2.57 -11.64 -9.96
C GLY A 93 -2.27 -12.34 -11.26
N ASP A 94 -2.47 -11.65 -12.39
CA ASP A 94 -2.22 -12.27 -13.65
C ASP A 94 -0.80 -12.32 -14.03
N TYR A 95 0.07 -11.63 -13.39
CA TYR A 95 1.46 -11.59 -13.78
C TYR A 95 2.25 -12.60 -12.98
N PRO A 96 3.06 -13.41 -13.61
CA PRO A 96 3.93 -14.27 -12.85
C PRO A 96 5.01 -13.42 -12.21
N LEU A 97 4.97 -13.31 -10.91
CA LEU A 97 5.85 -12.40 -10.22
C LEU A 97 6.97 -13.12 -9.55
N ASN A 98 8.12 -12.53 -9.64
CA ASN A 98 9.25 -12.95 -8.85
C ASN A 98 9.47 -11.90 -7.79
N PRO A 99 9.29 -12.22 -6.53
CA PRO A 99 9.45 -11.21 -5.49
C PRO A 99 10.86 -10.67 -5.46
N PRO A 100 11.04 -9.45 -5.07
CA PRO A 100 12.38 -8.90 -4.97
C PRO A 100 13.14 -9.64 -3.90
N ASP A 101 14.39 -9.74 -4.06
CA ASP A 101 15.33 -10.30 -3.09
C ASP A 101 14.92 -11.68 -2.57
N GLY A 102 14.19 -12.43 -3.32
CA GLY A 102 13.95 -13.81 -2.96
C GLY A 102 12.98 -14.05 -1.87
N SER A 103 12.21 -13.06 -1.48
CA SER A 103 11.19 -13.27 -0.48
C SER A 103 10.14 -14.22 -0.99
N LEU A 104 9.54 -14.96 -0.08
CA LEU A 104 8.51 -15.89 -0.48
C LEU A 104 7.20 -15.17 -0.68
N PRO A 105 6.46 -15.54 -1.69
CA PRO A 105 5.17 -14.92 -1.89
C PRO A 105 4.17 -15.37 -0.83
N ASN A 106 3.16 -14.62 -0.65
CA ASN A 106 2.13 -14.92 0.32
C ASN A 106 1.35 -16.13 -0.03
#